data_b44bddefe2dda7f1a30fee407d9e4b97
#
_entry.id   b44bddefe2dda7f1a30fee407d9e4b97
#
_cell.length_a   1.000
_cell.length_b   1.000
_cell.length_c   1.000
_cell.angle_alpha   90.00
_cell.angle_beta   90.00
_cell.angle_gamma   90.00
#
_symmetry.space_group_name_H-M   'P 1'
#
loop_
_entity.id
_entity.type
_entity.pdbx_description
1 polymer ?
#
loop_
_entity_poly.entity_id
_entity_poly.type
_entity_poly.pdbx_seq_one_letter_code
_entity_poly.pdbx_strand_id
1 'polypeptide(L)'
;MRTIILVCSAVAVTAAVVIAQQRINPTDPQPTCAMCPGYYVPLSELQAYTKKALTERLLDQQVRDIEIGKAHIGIGMVHRGKLDAPGANSVAEHDQVSEVYHIIEGTATLMLGPDITNRQRRPSTQLTVREFNGPGNNGDQIRNGVSYQLKAGDVVVIPAGTGHWFTKIDDHIDYLMVRIDPDKVTPLKNEAQSKEYLSKPAPRDQ
;
A
#
# COMPACT_ATOMS: atom_id res chain seq x y z
N MET A 1 -50.78 54.14 -48.39
CA MET A 1 -50.42 53.28 -47.35
C MET A 1 -48.99 52.71 -47.61
N ARG A 2 -47.97 53.17 -46.91
CA ARG A 2 -46.58 52.71 -47.06
C ARG A 2 -46.30 51.85 -45.84
N THR A 3 -46.07 50.56 -46.07
CA THR A 3 -45.72 49.59 -45.02
C THR A 3 -44.20 49.66 -44.78
N ILE A 4 -43.81 50.06 -43.59
CA ILE A 4 -42.41 50.05 -43.15
C ILE A 4 -42.15 48.70 -42.57
N ILE A 5 -41.22 47.90 -43.15
CA ILE A 5 -40.70 46.61 -42.57
C ILE A 5 -39.49 46.94 -41.73
N LEU A 6 -39.62 46.75 -40.42
CA LEU A 6 -38.51 46.83 -39.48
C LEU A 6 -37.76 45.48 -39.51
N VAL A 7 -36.51 45.50 -39.95
CA VAL A 7 -35.61 44.36 -39.87
C VAL A 7 -34.84 44.48 -38.55
N CYS A 8 -35.19 43.66 -37.58
CA CYS A 8 -34.40 43.51 -36.35
C CYS A 8 -33.22 42.60 -36.63
N SER A 9 -31.99 43.14 -36.69
CA SER A 9 -30.78 42.41 -36.79
C SER A 9 -30.37 41.98 -35.36
N ALA A 10 -30.49 40.69 -35.04
CA ALA A 10 -29.98 40.09 -33.80
C ALA A 10 -28.47 39.88 -33.96
N VAL A 11 -27.66 40.66 -33.22
CA VAL A 11 -26.23 40.45 -33.12
C VAL A 11 -26.00 39.38 -32.03
N ALA A 12 -25.62 38.15 -32.45
CA ALA A 12 -25.20 37.12 -31.54
C ALA A 12 -23.76 37.40 -31.11
N VAL A 13 -23.59 37.82 -29.86
CA VAL A 13 -22.26 37.94 -29.22
C VAL A 13 -21.85 36.54 -28.74
N THR A 14 -21.01 35.88 -29.51
CA THR A 14 -20.33 34.65 -29.04
C THR A 14 -19.18 35.06 -28.12
N ALA A 15 -19.37 34.88 -26.80
CA ALA A 15 -18.30 35.01 -25.83
C ALA A 15 -17.37 33.79 -25.97
N ALA A 16 -16.23 33.97 -26.61
CA ALA A 16 -15.16 33.00 -26.62
C ALA A 16 -14.53 32.97 -25.21
N VAL A 17 -14.79 31.92 -24.44
CA VAL A 17 -14.08 31.64 -23.20
C VAL A 17 -12.66 31.21 -23.57
N VAL A 18 -11.72 32.13 -23.54
CA VAL A 18 -10.30 31.84 -23.66
C VAL A 18 -9.88 31.22 -22.33
N ILE A 19 -9.86 29.89 -22.27
CA ILE A 19 -9.18 29.16 -21.18
C ILE A 19 -7.69 29.44 -21.41
N ALA A 20 -7.13 30.35 -20.60
CA ALA A 20 -5.70 30.60 -20.56
C ALA A 20 -5.05 29.33 -20.06
N GLN A 21 -4.60 28.45 -20.96
CA GLN A 21 -3.68 27.38 -20.62
C GLN A 21 -2.41 28.04 -20.07
N GLN A 22 -2.20 27.92 -18.77
CA GLN A 22 -0.96 28.32 -18.13
C GLN A 22 0.18 27.65 -18.90
N ARG A 23 1.02 28.43 -19.59
CA ARG A 23 2.21 27.90 -20.27
C ARG A 23 3.12 27.33 -19.21
N ILE A 24 3.22 26.00 -19.13
CA ILE A 24 4.16 25.32 -18.26
C ILE A 24 5.55 25.71 -18.76
N ASN A 25 6.36 26.34 -17.89
CA ASN A 25 7.75 26.60 -18.20
C ASN A 25 8.47 25.24 -18.28
N PRO A 26 9.11 24.89 -19.41
CA PRO A 26 9.76 23.58 -19.55
C PRO A 26 10.95 23.36 -18.59
N THR A 27 11.44 24.43 -17.94
CA THR A 27 12.49 24.35 -16.92
C THR A 27 11.95 24.08 -15.51
N ASP A 28 10.64 24.23 -15.29
CA ASP A 28 10.01 23.94 -14.00
C ASP A 28 9.90 22.41 -13.78
N PRO A 29 10.07 21.94 -12.54
CA PRO A 29 9.81 20.53 -12.22
C PRO A 29 8.39 20.14 -12.61
N GLN A 30 8.27 19.10 -13.41
CA GLN A 30 6.97 18.59 -13.87
C GLN A 30 6.42 17.55 -12.89
N PRO A 31 5.08 17.39 -12.79
CA PRO A 31 4.48 16.30 -12.02
C PRO A 31 5.05 14.95 -12.43
N THR A 32 5.39 14.12 -11.45
CA THR A 32 5.94 12.78 -11.71
C THR A 32 4.91 11.80 -12.24
N CYS A 33 3.62 12.13 -12.10
CA CYS A 33 2.50 11.36 -12.61
C CYS A 33 1.55 12.31 -13.37
N ALA A 34 1.58 12.24 -14.70
CA ALA A 34 0.71 13.08 -15.53
C ALA A 34 -0.72 12.52 -15.53
N MET A 35 -1.66 13.30 -15.02
CA MET A 35 -3.10 12.95 -14.97
C MET A 35 -3.42 11.65 -14.25
N CYS A 36 -2.60 11.21 -13.30
CA CYS A 36 -2.93 10.07 -12.47
C CYS A 36 -4.17 10.36 -11.61
N PRO A 37 -5.15 9.46 -11.57
CA PRO A 37 -6.31 9.62 -10.71
C PRO A 37 -5.91 9.51 -9.24
N GLY A 38 -6.65 10.19 -8.35
CA GLY A 38 -6.60 9.88 -6.92
C GLY A 38 -7.33 8.56 -6.63
N TYR A 39 -6.93 7.89 -5.56
CA TYR A 39 -7.53 6.63 -5.14
C TYR A 39 -8.11 6.77 -3.74
N TYR A 40 -9.29 6.17 -3.54
CA TYR A 40 -9.96 6.12 -2.25
C TYR A 40 -10.27 4.68 -1.89
N VAL A 41 -9.87 4.27 -0.69
CA VAL A 41 -10.21 2.98 -0.11
C VAL A 41 -11.10 3.24 1.11
N PRO A 42 -12.39 2.88 1.08
CA PRO A 42 -13.29 3.14 2.20
C PRO A 42 -12.97 2.23 3.40
N LEU A 43 -13.22 2.74 4.61
CA LEU A 43 -13.05 1.97 5.85
C LEU A 43 -13.78 0.63 5.82
N SER A 44 -14.98 0.58 5.24
CA SER A 44 -15.77 -0.65 5.12
C SER A 44 -15.06 -1.74 4.31
N GLU A 45 -14.24 -1.37 3.33
CA GLU A 45 -13.43 -2.31 2.59
C GLU A 45 -12.26 -2.84 3.43
N LEU A 46 -11.54 -1.96 4.14
CA LEU A 46 -10.48 -2.37 5.07
C LEU A 46 -11.02 -3.35 6.14
N GLN A 47 -12.18 -3.05 6.71
CA GLN A 47 -12.85 -3.93 7.66
C GLN A 47 -13.25 -5.29 7.05
N ALA A 48 -13.62 -5.34 5.77
CA ALA A 48 -13.88 -6.60 5.09
C ALA A 48 -12.62 -7.47 4.98
N TYR A 49 -11.45 -6.86 4.76
CA TYR A 49 -10.16 -7.57 4.78
C TYR A 49 -9.81 -8.09 6.18
N THR A 50 -10.00 -7.31 7.24
CA THR A 50 -9.81 -7.79 8.62
C THR A 50 -10.73 -8.97 8.93
N LYS A 51 -12.01 -8.87 8.57
CA LYS A 51 -12.96 -9.98 8.74
C LYS A 51 -12.51 -11.25 8.00
N LYS A 52 -12.04 -11.10 6.75
CA LYS A 52 -11.50 -12.20 5.96
C LYS A 52 -10.26 -12.81 6.60
N ALA A 53 -9.33 -11.97 7.11
CA ALA A 53 -8.15 -12.42 7.84
C ALA A 53 -8.52 -13.34 9.02
N LEU A 54 -9.46 -12.91 9.84
CA LEU A 54 -9.94 -13.68 11.00
C LEU A 54 -10.60 -15.01 10.57
N THR A 55 -11.47 -14.96 9.55
CA THR A 55 -12.22 -16.14 9.09
C THR A 55 -11.32 -17.19 8.43
N GLU A 56 -10.36 -16.76 7.62
CA GLU A 56 -9.51 -17.66 6.84
C GLU A 56 -8.09 -17.83 7.43
N ARG A 57 -7.80 -17.19 8.57
CA ARG A 57 -6.50 -17.21 9.25
C ARG A 57 -5.38 -16.68 8.34
N LEU A 58 -5.63 -15.53 7.73
CA LEU A 58 -4.67 -14.85 6.87
C LEU A 58 -3.90 -13.83 7.70
N LEU A 59 -2.61 -13.69 7.41
CA LEU A 59 -1.76 -12.74 8.10
C LEU A 59 -1.73 -11.40 7.35
N ASP A 60 -1.38 -11.41 6.09
CA ASP A 60 -1.12 -10.25 5.25
C ASP A 60 -1.98 -10.32 3.98
N GLN A 61 -2.61 -9.21 3.62
CA GLN A 61 -3.47 -9.15 2.45
C GLN A 61 -3.29 -7.83 1.72
N GLN A 62 -3.04 -7.89 0.42
CA GLN A 62 -2.96 -6.71 -0.44
C GLN A 62 -4.36 -6.21 -0.79
N VAL A 63 -4.67 -4.98 -0.40
CA VAL A 63 -5.95 -4.31 -0.70
C VAL A 63 -5.90 -3.63 -2.06
N ARG A 64 -4.85 -2.83 -2.30
CA ARG A 64 -4.58 -2.11 -3.54
C ARG A 64 -3.10 -2.13 -3.83
N ASP A 65 -2.75 -2.01 -5.10
CA ASP A 65 -1.42 -1.62 -5.53
C ASP A 65 -1.56 -0.62 -6.67
N ILE A 66 -1.01 0.57 -6.50
CA ILE A 66 -1.39 1.78 -7.23
C ILE A 66 -0.16 2.40 -7.87
N GLU A 67 -0.22 2.69 -9.18
CA GLU A 67 0.79 3.46 -9.90
C GLU A 67 0.70 4.95 -9.52
N ILE A 68 1.81 5.53 -9.05
CA ILE A 68 1.91 6.96 -8.71
C ILE A 68 3.02 7.70 -9.49
N GLY A 69 3.46 7.15 -10.62
CA GLY A 69 4.49 7.70 -11.50
C GLY A 69 5.86 7.10 -11.24
N LYS A 70 6.55 7.48 -10.19
CA LYS A 70 7.90 6.97 -9.89
C LYS A 70 7.92 5.74 -8.99
N ALA A 71 6.78 5.31 -8.47
CA ALA A 71 6.67 4.16 -7.60
C ALA A 71 5.28 3.52 -7.70
N HIS A 72 5.15 2.27 -7.25
CA HIS A 72 3.88 1.72 -6.82
C HIS A 72 3.68 1.98 -5.33
N ILE A 73 2.41 2.14 -4.92
CA ILE A 73 2.00 2.19 -3.52
C ILE A 73 1.04 1.04 -3.26
N GLY A 74 1.53 0.07 -2.48
CA GLY A 74 0.71 -1.03 -1.99
C GLY A 74 -0.01 -0.63 -0.70
N ILE A 75 -1.31 -0.93 -0.63
CA ILE A 75 -2.11 -0.81 0.59
C ILE A 75 -2.44 -2.21 1.06
N GLY A 76 -1.99 -2.57 2.25
CA GLY A 76 -2.23 -3.87 2.86
C GLY A 76 -2.98 -3.77 4.18
N MET A 77 -3.72 -4.83 4.50
CA MET A 77 -4.29 -5.05 5.84
C MET A 77 -3.66 -6.29 6.45
N VAL A 78 -3.15 -6.13 7.65
CA VAL A 78 -2.47 -7.20 8.38
C VAL A 78 -3.16 -7.46 9.70
N HIS A 79 -3.41 -8.73 9.99
CA HIS A 79 -3.86 -9.23 11.27
C HIS A 79 -2.86 -10.26 11.79
N ARG A 80 -2.34 -10.05 12.99
CA ARG A 80 -1.51 -11.03 13.69
C ARG A 80 -2.15 -11.38 15.02
N GLY A 81 -2.41 -12.65 15.23
CA GLY A 81 -2.87 -13.15 16.52
C GLY A 81 -1.74 -13.21 17.55
N LYS A 82 -2.06 -13.75 18.72
CA LYS A 82 -1.14 -13.92 19.85
C LYS A 82 0.17 -14.61 19.46
N LEU A 83 1.28 -14.06 19.96
CA LEU A 83 2.63 -14.59 19.78
C LEU A 83 3.37 -14.52 21.11
N ASP A 84 3.57 -15.65 21.77
CA ASP A 84 4.31 -15.72 23.04
C ASP A 84 5.83 -15.70 22.82
N ALA A 85 6.30 -16.33 21.72
CA ALA A 85 7.69 -16.31 21.28
C ALA A 85 7.77 -16.49 19.76
N PRO A 86 8.72 -15.85 19.07
CA PRO A 86 8.87 -15.99 17.63
C PRO A 86 9.36 -17.38 17.25
N GLY A 87 8.89 -17.91 16.13
CA GLY A 87 9.42 -19.12 15.51
C GLY A 87 10.77 -18.91 14.85
N ALA A 88 11.42 -20.00 14.45
CA ALA A 88 12.60 -19.94 13.60
C ALA A 88 12.25 -19.29 12.24
N ASN A 89 13.23 -18.63 11.63
CA ASN A 89 13.10 -18.01 10.30
C ASN A 89 11.95 -16.98 10.19
N SER A 90 11.62 -16.31 11.31
CA SER A 90 10.47 -15.39 11.42
C SER A 90 10.82 -13.91 11.27
N VAL A 91 12.10 -13.56 11.15
CA VAL A 91 12.51 -12.23 10.69
C VAL A 91 12.16 -12.10 9.22
N ALA A 92 11.57 -10.99 8.83
CA ALA A 92 11.33 -10.65 7.42
C ALA A 92 12.17 -9.43 7.02
N GLU A 93 12.53 -9.40 5.75
CA GLU A 93 13.22 -8.26 5.11
C GLU A 93 12.82 -8.24 3.62
N HIS A 94 12.72 -7.04 3.05
CA HIS A 94 12.40 -6.81 1.64
C HIS A 94 13.53 -6.01 0.98
N ASP A 95 14.01 -6.47 -0.17
CA ASP A 95 15.17 -5.83 -0.81
C ASP A 95 14.86 -4.42 -1.35
N GLN A 96 13.65 -4.22 -1.87
CA GLN A 96 13.29 -3.06 -2.69
C GLN A 96 12.03 -2.34 -2.19
N VAL A 97 11.22 -2.99 -1.38
CA VAL A 97 9.97 -2.45 -0.86
C VAL A 97 10.18 -1.95 0.57
N SER A 98 9.92 -0.66 0.79
CA SER A 98 9.83 -0.08 2.13
C SER A 98 8.41 -0.18 2.65
N GLU A 99 8.23 -0.24 3.97
CA GLU A 99 6.91 -0.38 4.59
C GLU A 99 6.65 0.71 5.62
N VAL A 100 5.41 1.15 5.70
CA VAL A 100 4.91 2.01 6.77
C VAL A 100 3.73 1.30 7.42
N TYR A 101 3.83 1.03 8.72
CA TYR A 101 2.71 0.48 9.51
C TYR A 101 2.01 1.62 10.25
N HIS A 102 0.70 1.65 10.17
CA HIS A 102 -0.15 2.44 11.06
C HIS A 102 -0.99 1.49 11.89
N ILE A 103 -0.71 1.43 13.19
CA ILE A 103 -1.34 0.48 14.11
C ILE A 103 -2.78 0.92 14.38
N ILE A 104 -3.72 0.05 14.09
CA ILE A 104 -5.17 0.28 14.23
C ILE A 104 -5.63 -0.19 15.60
N GLU A 105 -5.22 -1.41 15.98
CA GLU A 105 -5.68 -2.06 17.22
C GLU A 105 -4.63 -3.03 17.75
N GLY A 106 -4.69 -3.35 19.04
CA GLY A 106 -3.80 -4.31 19.69
C GLY A 106 -2.43 -3.75 20.07
N THR A 107 -1.56 -4.65 20.53
CA THR A 107 -0.21 -4.33 20.99
C THR A 107 0.79 -5.40 20.59
N ALA A 108 2.04 -5.00 20.32
CA ALA A 108 3.11 -5.93 19.99
C ALA A 108 4.49 -5.37 20.34
N THR A 109 5.46 -6.25 20.48
CA THR A 109 6.87 -5.90 20.48
C THR A 109 7.45 -6.18 19.09
N LEU A 110 7.93 -5.15 18.42
CA LEU A 110 8.59 -5.20 17.11
C LEU A 110 10.06 -4.83 17.26
N MET A 111 10.95 -5.68 16.75
CA MET A 111 12.38 -5.39 16.63
C MET A 111 12.74 -5.05 15.20
N LEU A 112 13.52 -3.98 15.01
CA LEU A 112 14.02 -3.51 13.71
C LEU A 112 15.55 -3.50 13.72
N GLY A 113 16.16 -3.87 12.59
CA GLY A 113 17.61 -3.76 12.41
C GLY A 113 18.11 -4.48 11.16
N PRO A 114 19.28 -4.08 10.62
CA PRO A 114 19.81 -4.64 9.38
C PRO A 114 20.61 -5.95 9.58
N ASP A 115 21.03 -6.28 10.81
CA ASP A 115 21.92 -7.42 11.08
C ASP A 115 21.11 -8.69 11.35
N ILE A 116 20.68 -9.35 10.28
CA ILE A 116 19.85 -10.55 10.29
C ILE A 116 20.75 -11.80 10.31
N THR A 117 20.53 -12.70 11.29
CA THR A 117 21.24 -13.98 11.36
C THR A 117 20.54 -15.06 10.52
N ASN A 118 21.33 -16.00 9.99
CA ASN A 118 20.85 -17.11 9.16
C ASN A 118 19.89 -16.66 8.05
N ARG A 119 20.27 -15.56 7.36
CA ARG A 119 19.48 -14.98 6.28
C ARG A 119 19.27 -15.99 5.15
N GLN A 120 18.02 -16.21 4.79
CA GLN A 120 17.60 -17.14 3.75
C GLN A 120 16.75 -16.43 2.71
N ARG A 121 17.14 -16.56 1.44
CA ARG A 121 16.38 -15.99 0.32
C ARG A 121 15.01 -16.64 0.22
N ARG A 122 13.94 -15.83 0.13
CA ARG A 122 12.60 -16.32 -0.16
C ARG A 122 12.51 -16.76 -1.63
N PRO A 123 11.88 -17.92 -1.92
CA PRO A 123 11.67 -18.36 -3.29
C PRO A 123 10.84 -17.34 -4.10
N SER A 124 11.25 -17.07 -5.34
CA SER A 124 10.51 -16.16 -6.22
C SER A 124 9.10 -16.67 -6.58
N THR A 125 8.83 -17.95 -6.37
CA THR A 125 7.51 -18.57 -6.58
C THR A 125 6.55 -18.34 -5.42
N GLN A 126 7.04 -17.91 -4.25
CA GLN A 126 6.20 -17.66 -3.09
C GLN A 126 5.20 -16.53 -3.34
N LEU A 127 3.95 -16.72 -2.94
CA LEU A 127 2.85 -15.77 -3.19
C LEU A 127 3.17 -14.35 -2.66
N THR A 128 3.70 -14.26 -1.44
CA THR A 128 4.05 -12.96 -0.84
C THR A 128 5.15 -12.22 -1.60
N VAL A 129 6.10 -12.94 -2.19
CA VAL A 129 7.16 -12.36 -3.03
C VAL A 129 6.58 -11.83 -4.33
N ARG A 130 5.71 -12.60 -4.99
CA ARG A 130 5.17 -12.23 -6.29
C ARG A 130 4.13 -11.12 -6.22
N GLU A 131 3.30 -11.11 -5.17
CA GLU A 131 2.07 -10.32 -5.16
C GLU A 131 2.11 -9.15 -4.16
N PHE A 132 2.99 -9.20 -3.12
CA PHE A 132 2.91 -8.25 -2.02
C PHE A 132 4.20 -7.49 -1.76
N ASN A 133 5.32 -8.22 -1.54
CA ASN A 133 6.50 -7.67 -0.88
C ASN A 133 7.72 -7.59 -1.80
N GLY A 134 7.63 -8.17 -3.01
CA GLY A 134 8.79 -8.32 -3.88
C GLY A 134 9.86 -9.26 -3.29
N PRO A 135 11.04 -9.27 -3.88
CA PRO A 135 12.18 -10.07 -3.42
C PRO A 135 12.60 -9.70 -1.99
N GLY A 136 13.07 -10.68 -1.23
CA GLY A 136 13.51 -10.45 0.12
C GLY A 136 14.01 -11.73 0.80
N ASN A 137 14.29 -11.63 2.09
CA ASN A 137 14.85 -12.69 2.88
C ASN A 137 14.04 -12.91 4.16
N ASN A 138 14.16 -14.11 4.71
CA ASN A 138 13.83 -14.41 6.09
C ASN A 138 15.11 -14.61 6.89
N GLY A 139 14.99 -14.71 8.22
CA GLY A 139 16.10 -15.05 9.11
C GLY A 139 15.63 -15.40 10.51
N ASP A 140 16.56 -15.80 11.35
CA ASP A 140 16.23 -16.28 12.69
C ASP A 140 16.13 -15.16 13.72
N GLN A 141 17.03 -14.20 13.68
CA GLN A 141 17.12 -13.12 14.67
C GLN A 141 17.68 -11.85 14.06
N ILE A 142 17.46 -10.73 14.74
CA ILE A 142 18.11 -9.44 14.46
C ILE A 142 19.08 -9.18 15.61
N ARG A 143 20.39 -9.09 15.29
CA ARG A 143 21.41 -8.68 16.26
C ARG A 143 21.51 -7.16 16.32
N ASN A 144 21.73 -6.62 17.51
CA ASN A 144 21.86 -5.17 17.73
C ASN A 144 20.66 -4.36 17.21
N GLY A 145 19.48 -4.98 17.12
CA GLY A 145 18.25 -4.32 16.73
C GLY A 145 17.68 -3.46 17.84
N VAL A 146 16.75 -2.58 17.47
CA VAL A 146 15.98 -1.74 18.39
C VAL A 146 14.58 -2.31 18.52
N SER A 147 14.14 -2.51 19.76
CA SER A 147 12.78 -3.00 20.07
C SER A 147 11.84 -1.84 20.37
N TYR A 148 10.65 -1.91 19.81
CA TYR A 148 9.57 -0.95 20.00
C TYR A 148 8.33 -1.65 20.56
N GLN A 149 7.69 -1.01 21.54
CA GLN A 149 6.38 -1.43 22.04
C GLN A 149 5.30 -0.70 21.24
N LEU A 150 4.60 -1.42 20.40
CA LEU A 150 3.58 -0.85 19.52
C LEU A 150 2.20 -0.89 20.16
N LYS A 151 1.42 0.15 19.91
CA LYS A 151 0.01 0.28 20.31
C LYS A 151 -0.78 1.04 19.25
N ALA A 152 -2.09 1.02 19.34
CA ALA A 152 -2.99 1.76 18.45
C ALA A 152 -2.59 3.25 18.32
N GLY A 153 -2.56 3.74 17.09
CA GLY A 153 -2.14 5.09 16.71
C GLY A 153 -0.65 5.26 16.39
N ASP A 154 0.21 4.29 16.76
CA ASP A 154 1.63 4.36 16.43
C ASP A 154 1.88 4.18 14.92
N VAL A 155 2.97 4.80 14.45
CA VAL A 155 3.45 4.67 13.08
C VAL A 155 4.88 4.15 13.08
N VAL A 156 5.15 3.12 12.26
CA VAL A 156 6.49 2.56 12.08
C VAL A 156 6.89 2.71 10.62
N VAL A 157 8.11 3.16 10.35
CA VAL A 157 8.70 3.20 9.01
C VAL A 157 9.83 2.19 8.94
N ILE A 158 9.77 1.29 7.96
CA ILE A 158 10.74 0.21 7.75
C ILE A 158 11.34 0.38 6.35
N PRO A 159 12.55 0.92 6.24
CA PRO A 159 13.23 1.03 4.94
C PRO A 159 13.50 -0.34 4.33
N ALA A 160 13.53 -0.41 3.00
CA ALA A 160 14.00 -1.58 2.27
C ALA A 160 15.38 -2.03 2.80
N GLY A 161 15.62 -3.33 2.88
CA GLY A 161 16.84 -3.92 3.47
C GLY A 161 16.85 -3.99 5.00
N THR A 162 15.84 -3.43 5.69
CA THR A 162 15.75 -3.49 7.15
C THR A 162 14.95 -4.70 7.61
N GLY A 163 15.57 -5.54 8.42
CA GLY A 163 14.89 -6.65 9.08
C GLY A 163 13.85 -6.15 10.07
N HIS A 164 12.69 -6.79 10.08
CA HIS A 164 11.61 -6.53 11.02
C HIS A 164 11.08 -7.84 11.60
N TRP A 165 10.84 -7.82 12.90
CA TRP A 165 10.61 -9.04 13.65
C TRP A 165 9.67 -8.82 14.83
N PHE A 166 8.48 -9.37 14.75
CA PHE A 166 7.57 -9.40 15.90
C PHE A 166 8.08 -10.43 16.90
N THR A 167 8.49 -10.00 18.09
CA THR A 167 9.02 -10.87 19.14
C THR A 167 7.99 -11.25 20.17
N LYS A 168 6.91 -10.45 20.31
CA LYS A 168 5.78 -10.73 21.20
C LYS A 168 4.52 -10.03 20.72
N ILE A 169 3.37 -10.68 20.86
CA ILE A 169 2.03 -10.13 20.70
C ILE A 169 1.17 -10.70 21.81
N ASP A 170 0.65 -9.83 22.70
CA ASP A 170 -0.05 -10.30 23.91
C ASP A 170 -1.40 -10.95 23.57
N ASP A 171 -2.15 -10.40 22.63
CA ASP A 171 -3.42 -10.93 22.13
C ASP A 171 -3.46 -10.88 20.60
N HIS A 172 -3.51 -9.70 20.02
CA HIS A 172 -3.43 -9.47 18.58
C HIS A 172 -2.84 -8.10 18.28
N ILE A 173 -2.54 -7.86 17.00
CA ILE A 173 -2.26 -6.55 16.44
C ILE A 173 -2.79 -6.46 15.01
N ASP A 174 -3.54 -5.39 14.74
CA ASP A 174 -4.05 -5.03 13.42
C ASP A 174 -3.42 -3.73 12.95
N TYR A 175 -2.95 -3.70 11.72
CA TYR A 175 -2.37 -2.49 11.15
C TYR A 175 -2.61 -2.36 9.66
N LEU A 176 -2.77 -1.10 9.24
CA LEU A 176 -2.66 -0.71 7.84
C LEU A 176 -1.19 -0.70 7.47
N MET A 177 -0.86 -1.35 6.37
CA MET A 177 0.48 -1.34 5.80
C MET A 177 0.47 -0.56 4.50
N VAL A 178 1.37 0.42 4.38
CA VAL A 178 1.67 1.10 3.12
C VAL A 178 3.03 0.63 2.63
N ARG A 179 3.05 0.00 1.47
CA ARG A 179 4.26 -0.43 0.78
C ARG A 179 4.67 0.60 -0.24
N ILE A 180 5.93 0.99 -0.21
CA ILE A 180 6.54 1.94 -1.13
C ILE A 180 7.50 1.15 -2.01
N ASP A 181 7.13 0.97 -3.27
CA ASP A 181 7.82 0.15 -4.26
C ASP A 181 8.31 1.03 -5.43
N PRO A 182 9.51 1.65 -5.30
CA PRO A 182 10.07 2.51 -6.34
C PRO A 182 10.50 1.74 -7.59
N ASP A 183 10.82 0.46 -7.46
CA ASP A 183 11.29 -0.39 -8.55
C ASP A 183 10.16 -1.16 -9.24
N LYS A 184 8.92 -1.01 -8.72
CA LYS A 184 7.69 -1.60 -9.28
C LYS A 184 7.77 -3.13 -9.41
N VAL A 185 8.30 -3.77 -8.37
CA VAL A 185 8.48 -5.22 -8.33
C VAL A 185 7.20 -5.99 -7.98
N THR A 186 6.17 -5.27 -7.54
CA THR A 186 4.84 -5.83 -7.23
C THR A 186 3.82 -5.49 -8.32
N PRO A 187 2.86 -6.39 -8.62
CA PRO A 187 1.84 -6.14 -9.62
C PRO A 187 0.78 -5.15 -9.13
N LEU A 188 0.25 -4.35 -10.04
CA LEU A 188 -0.87 -3.46 -9.72
C LEU A 188 -2.11 -4.27 -9.34
N LYS A 189 -2.87 -3.75 -8.37
CA LYS A 189 -4.15 -4.30 -7.93
C LYS A 189 -5.20 -3.21 -7.81
N ASN A 190 -6.22 -3.28 -8.66
CA ASN A 190 -7.31 -2.32 -8.72
C ASN A 190 -8.50 -2.73 -7.82
N GLU A 191 -9.54 -1.88 -7.77
CA GLU A 191 -10.74 -2.13 -6.97
C GLU A 191 -11.53 -3.37 -7.40
N ALA A 192 -11.62 -3.66 -8.70
CA ALA A 192 -12.33 -4.83 -9.20
C ALA A 192 -11.67 -6.13 -8.73
N GLN A 193 -10.33 -6.20 -8.80
CA GLN A 193 -9.55 -7.33 -8.29
C GLN A 193 -9.67 -7.49 -6.77
N SER A 194 -9.82 -6.39 -6.02
CA SER A 194 -10.06 -6.47 -4.57
C SER A 194 -11.43 -7.01 -4.25
N LYS A 195 -12.47 -6.57 -4.95
CA LYS A 195 -13.84 -7.11 -4.81
C LYS A 195 -13.87 -8.60 -5.15
N GLU A 196 -13.18 -9.00 -6.20
CA GLU A 196 -13.04 -10.40 -6.57
C GLU A 196 -12.33 -11.21 -5.48
N TYR A 197 -11.20 -10.72 -4.95
CA TYR A 197 -10.48 -11.35 -3.85
C TYR A 197 -11.35 -11.53 -2.60
N LEU A 198 -12.12 -10.53 -2.23
CA LEU A 198 -13.02 -10.59 -1.06
C LEU A 198 -14.17 -11.59 -1.25
N SER A 199 -14.56 -11.87 -2.48
CA SER A 199 -15.69 -12.78 -2.80
C SER A 199 -15.31 -14.27 -2.89
N LYS A 200 -14.01 -14.59 -2.87
CA LYS A 200 -13.46 -15.95 -3.06
C LYS A 200 -12.57 -16.34 -1.88
N PRO A 201 -12.32 -17.63 -1.63
CA PRO A 201 -11.23 -18.05 -0.74
C PRO A 201 -9.89 -17.43 -1.16
N ALA A 202 -9.08 -17.05 -0.17
CA ALA A 202 -7.76 -16.48 -0.46
C ALA A 202 -6.83 -17.53 -1.12
N PRO A 203 -6.03 -17.12 -2.11
CA PRO A 203 -5.01 -17.99 -2.68
C PRO A 203 -3.97 -18.35 -1.60
N ARG A 204 -3.46 -19.56 -1.66
CA ARG A 204 -2.39 -20.06 -0.77
C ARG A 204 -1.26 -20.59 -1.62
N ASP A 205 -0.04 -20.58 -1.10
CA ASP A 205 1.07 -21.30 -1.70
C ASP A 205 0.72 -22.80 -1.71
N GLN A 206 0.96 -23.46 -2.83
CA GLN A 206 0.76 -24.91 -3.01
C GLN A 206 2.00 -25.68 -2.54
#